data_a4e540a7350b9ae6aa54e19768585261
#
_entry.id   a4e540a7350b9ae6aa54e19768585261
#
_cell.length_a   1.000
_cell.length_b   1.000
_cell.length_c   1.000
_cell.angle_alpha   90.00
_cell.angle_beta   90.00
_cell.angle_gamma   90.00
#
_symmetry.space_group_name_H-M   'P 1'
#
loop_
_entity.id
_entity.type
_entity.pdbx_description
1 polymer ?
#
loop_
_entity_poly.entity_id
_entity_poly.type
_entity_poly.pdbx_seq_one_letter_code
_entity_poly.pdbx_strand_id
1 'polypeptide(L)'
;MNDYISFLCTLLNIKIPKVYFKANDKVYDLKHKPVNKDLFQVKDTSICTSYPKENVICVNLNASIDSSLVYIYLAHEIRHLYQYSCVYNKNQKVFSMDERSVSIWKKELENYKDSQNENYENQEIEKDANLFANFIAIVIFKRVLDIKEIDKKEYEFKTKLFMNFFASNPVKKQLIQKQIKKMKV
;
A
#
# COMPACT_ATOMS: atom_id res chain seq x y z
N MET A 1 3.62 14.22 2.42
CA MET A 1 2.69 13.08 2.27
C MET A 1 2.00 13.05 0.90
N ASN A 2 1.30 14.09 0.45
CA ASN A 2 0.58 14.12 -0.82
C ASN A 2 1.45 13.76 -2.04
N ASP A 3 2.65 14.33 -2.14
CA ASP A 3 3.60 14.03 -3.21
C ASP A 3 4.00 12.54 -3.23
N TYR A 4 4.11 11.94 -2.05
CA TYR A 4 4.47 10.52 -1.93
C TYR A 4 3.32 9.62 -2.35
N ILE A 5 2.09 9.93 -1.95
CA ILE A 5 0.89 9.20 -2.39
C ILE A 5 0.74 9.32 -3.92
N SER A 6 0.89 10.53 -4.46
CA SER A 6 0.87 10.77 -5.91
C SER A 6 1.95 9.96 -6.64
N PHE A 7 3.16 9.88 -6.06
CA PHE A 7 4.24 9.05 -6.57
C PHE A 7 3.85 7.57 -6.63
N LEU A 8 3.36 6.99 -5.54
CA LEU A 8 2.97 5.57 -5.48
C LEU A 8 1.81 5.25 -6.45
N CYS A 9 0.81 6.14 -6.52
CA CYS A 9 -0.31 5.97 -7.43
C CYS A 9 0.14 6.04 -8.90
N THR A 10 1.05 6.95 -9.24
CA THR A 10 1.65 7.03 -10.57
C THR A 10 2.49 5.78 -10.88
N LEU A 11 3.25 5.29 -9.90
CA LEU A 11 4.05 4.07 -10.01
C LEU A 11 3.18 2.86 -10.35
N LEU A 12 2.02 2.73 -9.70
CA LEU A 12 1.06 1.65 -9.88
C LEU A 12 0.00 1.94 -10.97
N ASN A 13 -0.02 3.15 -11.55
CA ASN A 13 -1.02 3.61 -12.53
C ASN A 13 -2.46 3.48 -12.00
N ILE A 14 -2.70 3.93 -10.79
CA ILE A 14 -4.02 3.98 -10.19
C ILE A 14 -4.45 5.41 -9.90
N LYS A 15 -5.75 5.61 -9.72
CA LYS A 15 -6.32 6.91 -9.32
C LYS A 15 -5.84 7.26 -7.92
N ILE A 16 -5.49 8.53 -7.70
CA ILE A 16 -5.12 9.04 -6.38
C ILE A 16 -6.33 8.91 -5.44
N PRO A 17 -6.18 8.28 -4.27
CA PRO A 17 -7.26 8.14 -3.28
C PRO A 17 -7.55 9.45 -2.57
N LYS A 18 -8.74 9.53 -1.98
CA LYS A 18 -9.00 10.53 -0.94
C LYS A 18 -8.26 10.11 0.33
N VAL A 19 -7.63 11.07 0.99
CA VAL A 19 -6.87 10.81 2.21
C VAL A 19 -7.49 11.55 3.38
N TYR A 20 -7.69 10.83 4.46
CA TYR A 20 -8.20 11.35 5.72
C TYR A 20 -7.20 11.08 6.85
N PHE A 21 -7.27 11.88 7.88
CA PHE A 21 -6.41 11.77 9.06
C PHE A 21 -7.27 11.59 10.30
N LYS A 22 -7.00 10.54 11.07
CA LYS A 22 -7.58 10.37 12.40
C LYS A 22 -6.63 10.99 13.42
N ALA A 23 -7.14 11.94 14.21
CA ALA A 23 -6.45 12.51 15.36
C ALA A 23 -7.43 12.54 16.53
N ASN A 24 -7.08 11.88 17.63
CA ASN A 24 -7.99 11.58 18.74
C ASN A 24 -9.26 10.90 18.19
N ASP A 25 -10.42 11.34 18.63
CA ASP A 25 -11.72 10.79 18.17
C ASP A 25 -12.30 11.47 16.94
N LYS A 26 -11.50 12.25 16.21
CA LYS A 26 -11.96 13.00 15.06
C LYS A 26 -11.21 12.60 13.79
N VAL A 27 -11.91 12.67 12.67
CA VAL A 27 -11.36 12.45 11.33
C VAL A 27 -11.37 13.76 10.56
N TYR A 28 -10.30 14.04 9.85
CA TYR A 28 -10.09 15.28 9.11
C TYR A 28 -9.71 14.97 7.66
N ASP A 29 -10.15 15.84 6.74
CA ASP A 29 -9.65 15.83 5.36
C ASP A 29 -8.26 16.49 5.25
N LEU A 30 -7.68 16.48 4.05
CA LEU A 30 -6.40 17.13 3.74
C LEU A 30 -6.36 18.66 4.00
N LYS A 31 -7.54 19.30 4.13
CA LYS A 31 -7.68 20.73 4.46
C LYS A 31 -7.94 20.98 5.95
N HIS A 32 -7.72 19.93 6.76
CA HIS A 32 -8.01 19.93 8.20
C HIS A 32 -9.48 20.24 8.55
N LYS A 33 -10.41 19.96 7.65
CA LYS A 33 -11.85 20.06 7.93
C LYS A 33 -12.32 18.75 8.58
N PRO A 34 -13.09 18.81 9.68
CA PRO A 34 -13.65 17.61 10.29
C PRO A 34 -14.63 16.94 9.33
N VAL A 35 -14.57 15.60 9.30
CA VAL A 35 -15.43 14.74 8.49
C VAL A 35 -16.22 13.85 9.44
N ASN A 36 -17.41 13.41 9.03
CA ASN A 36 -18.18 12.47 9.84
C ASN A 36 -17.38 11.17 10.04
N LYS A 37 -17.07 10.83 11.29
CA LYS A 37 -16.25 9.67 11.65
C LYS A 37 -16.93 8.32 11.37
N ASP A 38 -18.26 8.31 11.26
CA ASP A 38 -19.02 7.08 10.97
C ASP A 38 -18.74 6.52 9.57
N LEU A 39 -18.10 7.33 8.71
CA LEU A 39 -17.70 6.90 7.37
C LEU A 39 -16.49 5.94 7.39
N PHE A 40 -15.65 5.98 8.44
CA PHE A 40 -14.40 5.22 8.48
C PHE A 40 -14.10 4.69 9.89
N GLN A 41 -14.23 3.36 10.06
CA GLN A 41 -13.87 2.68 11.31
C GLN A 41 -12.35 2.39 11.31
N VAL A 42 -11.53 3.38 11.63
CA VAL A 42 -10.10 3.18 11.81
C VAL A 42 -9.84 2.63 13.21
N LYS A 43 -9.31 1.42 13.30
CA LYS A 43 -8.89 0.83 14.58
C LYS A 43 -7.78 1.69 15.20
N ASP A 44 -7.78 1.86 16.53
CA ASP A 44 -6.78 2.67 17.23
C ASP A 44 -5.36 2.10 17.08
N THR A 45 -5.24 0.81 16.87
CA THR A 45 -3.97 0.11 16.66
C THR A 45 -3.44 0.19 15.23
N SER A 46 -4.27 0.56 14.26
CA SER A 46 -3.84 0.65 12.86
C SER A 46 -3.16 1.98 12.58
N ILE A 47 -2.03 1.94 11.88
CA ILE A 47 -1.28 3.13 11.44
C ILE A 47 -1.94 3.76 10.22
N CYS A 48 -2.31 2.93 9.26
CA CYS A 48 -3.05 3.30 8.06
C CYS A 48 -4.13 2.24 7.82
N THR A 49 -5.18 2.61 7.10
CA THR A 49 -6.24 1.70 6.68
C THR A 49 -6.77 2.15 5.32
N SER A 50 -6.87 1.24 4.37
CA SER A 50 -7.50 1.50 3.07
C SER A 50 -8.95 1.04 3.03
N TYR A 51 -9.72 1.75 2.23
CA TYR A 51 -11.09 1.40 1.83
C TYR A 51 -11.11 1.36 0.29
N PRO A 52 -10.71 0.22 -0.30
CA PRO A 52 -10.47 0.15 -1.74
C PRO A 52 -11.71 0.42 -2.59
N LYS A 53 -12.88 0.00 -2.15
CA LYS A 53 -14.16 0.24 -2.85
C LYS A 53 -14.45 1.72 -2.99
N GLU A 54 -14.18 2.51 -1.96
CA GLU A 54 -14.40 3.95 -1.89
C GLU A 54 -13.22 4.75 -2.46
N ASN A 55 -12.10 4.10 -2.75
CA ASN A 55 -10.82 4.71 -3.10
C ASN A 55 -10.36 5.71 -2.04
N VAL A 56 -10.27 5.25 -0.79
CA VAL A 56 -9.94 6.06 0.39
C VAL A 56 -8.81 5.43 1.18
N ILE A 57 -7.97 6.26 1.79
CA ILE A 57 -7.00 5.88 2.82
C ILE A 57 -7.21 6.76 4.05
N CYS A 58 -7.18 6.16 5.22
CA CYS A 58 -7.16 6.87 6.48
C CYS A 58 -5.83 6.63 7.22
N VAL A 59 -5.18 7.71 7.64
CA VAL A 59 -3.92 7.69 8.40
C VAL A 59 -4.20 8.04 9.85
N ASN A 60 -3.75 7.19 10.78
CA ASN A 60 -3.90 7.42 12.21
C ASN A 60 -2.72 8.22 12.76
N LEU A 61 -2.96 9.49 13.09
CA LEU A 61 -1.94 10.37 13.65
C LEU A 61 -1.68 10.13 15.14
N ASN A 62 -2.51 9.33 15.82
CA ASN A 62 -2.29 8.99 17.23
C ASN A 62 -1.23 7.90 17.40
N ALA A 63 -0.89 7.17 16.33
CA ALA A 63 0.15 6.18 16.38
C ALA A 63 1.51 6.86 16.54
N SER A 64 2.15 6.66 17.70
CA SER A 64 3.50 7.15 17.98
C SER A 64 4.52 6.25 17.29
N ILE A 65 4.84 6.55 16.03
CA ILE A 65 5.78 5.76 15.23
C ILE A 65 6.75 6.66 14.47
N ASP A 66 7.86 6.06 14.05
CA ASP A 66 8.80 6.66 13.11
C ASP A 66 8.10 7.10 11.83
N SER A 67 8.35 8.34 11.40
CA SER A 67 7.76 8.91 10.20
C SER A 67 7.99 8.06 8.94
N SER A 68 9.13 7.36 8.84
CA SER A 68 9.43 6.45 7.73
C SER A 68 8.47 5.26 7.68
N LEU A 69 8.03 4.75 8.85
CA LEU A 69 7.06 3.67 8.93
C LEU A 69 5.69 4.08 8.39
N VAL A 70 5.24 5.31 8.65
CA VAL A 70 3.97 5.82 8.08
C VAL A 70 3.98 5.72 6.55
N TYR A 71 5.09 6.11 5.91
CA TYR A 71 5.24 6.03 4.45
C TYR A 71 5.26 4.58 3.95
N ILE A 72 5.86 3.66 4.70
CA ILE A 72 5.88 2.24 4.37
C ILE A 72 4.48 1.63 4.48
N TYR A 73 3.74 1.92 5.56
CA TYR A 73 2.35 1.49 5.69
C TYR A 73 1.42 2.12 4.64
N LEU A 74 1.66 3.37 4.25
CA LEU A 74 0.96 3.98 3.11
C LEU A 74 1.21 3.21 1.80
N ALA A 75 2.42 2.72 1.57
CA ALA A 75 2.71 1.90 0.39
C ALA A 75 1.93 0.58 0.41
N HIS A 76 1.82 -0.07 1.59
CA HIS A 76 1.01 -1.26 1.80
C HIS A 76 -0.47 -0.99 1.44
N GLU A 77 -1.06 0.05 2.00
CA GLU A 77 -2.47 0.39 1.76
C GLU A 77 -2.75 0.79 0.29
N ILE A 78 -1.82 1.52 -0.33
CA ILE A 78 -1.93 1.87 -1.75
C ILE A 78 -1.85 0.60 -2.62
N ARG A 79 -1.11 -0.43 -2.18
CA ARG A 79 -1.09 -1.72 -2.89
C ARG A 79 -2.45 -2.40 -2.84
N HIS A 80 -3.20 -2.32 -1.74
CA HIS A 80 -4.58 -2.82 -1.68
C HIS A 80 -5.52 -2.10 -2.66
N LEU A 81 -5.39 -0.78 -2.82
CA LEU A 81 -6.14 -0.05 -3.85
C LEU A 81 -5.80 -0.56 -5.27
N TYR A 82 -4.53 -0.87 -5.52
CA TYR A 82 -4.08 -1.45 -6.78
C TYR A 82 -4.68 -2.85 -7.01
N GLN A 83 -4.61 -3.74 -6.01
CA GLN A 83 -5.16 -5.09 -6.08
C GLN A 83 -6.66 -5.06 -6.39
N TYR A 84 -7.42 -4.22 -5.67
CA TYR A 84 -8.85 -4.00 -5.92
C TYR A 84 -9.11 -3.50 -7.35
N SER A 85 -8.30 -2.57 -7.81
CA SER A 85 -8.39 -2.03 -9.18
C SER A 85 -8.11 -3.10 -10.24
N CYS A 86 -7.14 -3.99 -10.02
CA CYS A 86 -6.86 -5.11 -10.93
C CYS A 86 -8.01 -6.10 -11.02
N VAL A 87 -8.70 -6.35 -9.90
CA VAL A 87 -9.81 -7.31 -9.83
C VAL A 87 -11.08 -6.75 -10.49
N TYR A 88 -11.42 -5.50 -10.21
CA TYR A 88 -12.72 -4.92 -10.59
C TYR A 88 -12.65 -3.96 -11.77
N ASN A 89 -11.50 -3.35 -12.04
CA ASN A 89 -11.30 -2.42 -13.16
C ASN A 89 -10.40 -3.07 -14.22
N LYS A 90 -10.94 -3.92 -15.05
CA LYS A 90 -10.27 -4.78 -16.05
C LYS A 90 -9.20 -4.13 -16.96
N ASN A 91 -9.02 -2.83 -16.92
CA ASN A 91 -8.15 -2.08 -17.82
C ASN A 91 -6.73 -1.81 -17.27
N GLN A 92 -6.37 -2.32 -16.08
CA GLN A 92 -5.09 -1.98 -15.45
C GLN A 92 -4.10 -3.15 -15.47
N LYS A 93 -3.62 -3.52 -16.65
CA LYS A 93 -2.44 -4.40 -16.78
C LYS A 93 -1.14 -3.58 -16.64
N VAL A 94 -0.83 -3.08 -15.46
CA VAL A 94 0.41 -2.31 -15.24
C VAL A 94 1.57 -3.18 -14.81
N PHE A 95 1.27 -4.26 -14.11
CA PHE A 95 2.17 -5.37 -13.88
C PHE A 95 1.82 -6.52 -14.82
N SER A 96 2.83 -7.30 -15.23
CA SER A 96 2.59 -8.66 -15.71
C SER A 96 2.16 -9.53 -14.52
N MET A 97 1.06 -9.13 -13.87
CA MET A 97 0.40 -9.99 -12.91
C MET A 97 -0.18 -11.13 -13.70
N ASP A 98 0.19 -12.34 -13.32
CA ASP A 98 -0.44 -13.50 -13.90
C ASP A 98 -1.93 -13.52 -13.51
N GLU A 99 -2.75 -14.08 -14.38
CA GLU A 99 -4.21 -14.18 -14.15
C GLU A 99 -4.52 -14.96 -12.87
N ARG A 100 -3.59 -15.80 -12.43
CA ARG A 100 -3.69 -16.57 -11.19
C ARG A 100 -3.68 -15.67 -9.96
N SER A 101 -2.73 -14.73 -9.87
CA SER A 101 -2.68 -13.79 -8.74
C SER A 101 -3.95 -12.94 -8.64
N VAL A 102 -4.45 -12.43 -9.76
CA VAL A 102 -5.70 -11.65 -9.79
C VAL A 102 -6.90 -12.51 -9.38
N SER A 103 -6.94 -13.78 -9.80
CA SER A 103 -8.00 -14.72 -9.42
C SER A 103 -7.98 -15.04 -7.91
N ILE A 104 -6.79 -15.18 -7.31
CA ILE A 104 -6.63 -15.39 -5.87
C ILE A 104 -7.10 -14.14 -5.12
N TRP A 105 -6.62 -12.96 -5.49
CA TRP A 105 -7.05 -11.69 -4.86
C TRP A 105 -8.56 -11.49 -4.93
N LYS A 106 -9.20 -11.87 -6.06
CA LYS A 106 -10.66 -11.78 -6.16
C LYS A 106 -11.36 -12.63 -5.10
N LYS A 107 -10.94 -13.89 -4.96
CA LYS A 107 -11.51 -14.81 -3.94
C LYS A 107 -11.30 -14.29 -2.52
N GLU A 108 -10.12 -13.74 -2.25
CA GLU A 108 -9.80 -13.23 -0.93
C GLU A 108 -10.52 -11.90 -0.63
N LEU A 109 -10.70 -11.01 -1.62
CA LEU A 109 -11.51 -9.80 -1.45
C LEU A 109 -13.00 -10.10 -1.20
N GLU A 110 -13.52 -11.19 -1.77
CA GLU A 110 -14.89 -11.65 -1.52
C GLU A 110 -15.06 -12.30 -0.13
N ASN A 111 -13.96 -12.83 0.45
CA ASN A 111 -13.92 -13.54 1.73
C ASN A 111 -12.82 -13.00 2.65
N TYR A 112 -12.62 -11.69 2.65
CA TYR A 112 -11.51 -11.05 3.33
C TYR A 112 -11.55 -11.29 4.84
N LYS A 113 -10.43 -11.77 5.37
CA LYS A 113 -10.21 -11.96 6.79
C LYS A 113 -9.53 -10.71 7.33
N ASP A 114 -10.14 -10.09 8.31
CA ASP A 114 -9.59 -8.88 8.93
C ASP A 114 -8.47 -9.19 9.93
N SER A 115 -7.80 -8.17 10.42
CA SER A 115 -6.67 -8.27 11.35
C SER A 115 -6.99 -8.90 12.73
N GLN A 116 -8.23 -9.29 12.99
CA GLN A 116 -8.61 -10.07 14.18
C GLN A 116 -8.57 -11.58 13.93
N ASN A 117 -8.48 -11.98 12.66
CA ASN A 117 -8.39 -13.38 12.29
C ASN A 117 -6.92 -13.84 12.33
N GLU A 118 -6.65 -14.98 12.97
CA GLU A 118 -5.29 -15.56 13.06
C GLU A 118 -4.64 -15.86 11.70
N ASN A 119 -5.44 -16.04 10.65
CA ASN A 119 -4.99 -16.27 9.28
C ASN A 119 -4.97 -15.00 8.43
N TYR A 120 -5.08 -13.81 9.00
CA TYR A 120 -5.08 -12.54 8.27
C TYR A 120 -3.81 -12.39 7.43
N GLU A 121 -2.64 -12.50 8.04
CA GLU A 121 -1.33 -12.28 7.41
C GLU A 121 -0.96 -13.38 6.40
N ASN A 122 -1.63 -14.54 6.46
CA ASN A 122 -1.43 -15.64 5.52
C ASN A 122 -2.15 -15.46 4.17
N GLN A 123 -3.00 -14.47 4.04
CA GLN A 123 -3.67 -14.17 2.77
C GLN A 123 -2.65 -13.68 1.72
N GLU A 124 -2.77 -14.17 0.49
CA GLU A 124 -1.87 -13.77 -0.60
C GLU A 124 -1.98 -12.28 -0.94
N ILE A 125 -3.15 -11.68 -0.71
CA ILE A 125 -3.38 -10.24 -0.87
C ILE A 125 -2.55 -9.43 0.14
N GLU A 126 -2.45 -9.90 1.40
CA GLU A 126 -1.65 -9.27 2.45
C GLU A 126 -0.14 -9.47 2.19
N LYS A 127 0.26 -10.71 1.85
CA LYS A 127 1.65 -11.01 1.51
C LYS A 127 2.16 -10.14 0.35
N ASP A 128 1.37 -9.99 -0.71
CA ASP A 128 1.73 -9.13 -1.84
C ASP A 128 1.83 -7.65 -1.44
N ALA A 129 0.92 -7.15 -0.59
CA ALA A 129 0.97 -5.78 -0.08
C ALA A 129 2.20 -5.55 0.81
N ASN A 130 2.53 -6.49 1.68
CA ASN A 130 3.74 -6.47 2.51
C ASN A 130 5.02 -6.50 1.67
N LEU A 131 5.07 -7.33 0.63
CA LEU A 131 6.22 -7.39 -0.29
C LEU A 131 6.40 -6.08 -1.08
N PHE A 132 5.32 -5.48 -1.54
CA PHE A 132 5.40 -4.17 -2.20
C PHE A 132 5.86 -3.08 -1.23
N ALA A 133 5.33 -3.04 -0.01
CA ALA A 133 5.77 -2.11 1.03
C ALA A 133 7.26 -2.28 1.35
N ASN A 134 7.74 -3.53 1.44
CA ASN A 134 9.15 -3.82 1.63
C ASN A 134 10.02 -3.40 0.44
N PHE A 135 9.56 -3.63 -0.79
CA PHE A 135 10.26 -3.11 -1.98
C PHE A 135 10.44 -1.60 -1.89
N ILE A 136 9.40 -0.86 -1.51
CA ILE A 136 9.47 0.59 -1.31
C ILE A 136 10.41 0.96 -0.15
N ALA A 137 10.35 0.21 0.97
CA ALA A 137 11.24 0.41 2.12
C ALA A 137 12.71 0.26 1.72
N ILE A 138 13.08 -0.77 0.94
CA ILE A 138 14.43 -0.99 0.46
C ILE A 138 14.87 0.14 -0.48
N VAL A 139 14.04 0.47 -1.46
CA VAL A 139 14.44 1.36 -2.55
C VAL A 139 14.51 2.82 -2.10
N ILE A 140 13.51 3.27 -1.34
CA ILE A 140 13.38 4.67 -0.92
C ILE A 140 14.09 4.94 0.41
N PHE A 141 13.87 4.08 1.41
CA PHE A 141 14.31 4.31 2.79
C PHE A 141 15.57 3.54 3.18
N LYS A 142 16.08 2.64 2.29
CA LYS A 142 17.24 1.77 2.58
C LYS A 142 17.02 0.87 3.80
N ARG A 143 15.78 0.48 4.03
CA ARG A 143 15.34 -0.34 5.15
C ARG A 143 14.76 -1.66 4.65
N VAL A 144 15.14 -2.77 5.27
CA VAL A 144 14.55 -4.09 5.02
C VAL A 144 13.53 -4.36 6.12
N LEU A 145 12.34 -4.83 5.75
CA LEU A 145 11.31 -5.25 6.70
C LEU A 145 11.45 -6.75 6.97
N ASP A 146 11.23 -7.14 8.21
CA ASP A 146 11.09 -8.54 8.59
C ASP A 146 9.63 -8.96 8.35
N ILE A 147 9.41 -9.76 7.32
CA ILE A 147 8.08 -10.28 6.94
C ILE A 147 8.09 -11.78 7.25
N LYS A 148 7.59 -12.14 8.43
CA LYS A 148 7.64 -13.50 8.98
C LYS A 148 6.78 -14.50 8.22
N GLU A 149 5.69 -14.04 7.62
CA GLU A 149 4.64 -14.85 6.98
C GLU A 149 5.02 -15.31 5.57
N ILE A 150 6.18 -14.88 5.07
CA ILE A 150 6.63 -15.19 3.72
C ILE A 150 7.91 -16.03 3.77
N ASP A 151 7.89 -17.16 3.06
CA ASP A 151 9.09 -17.97 2.89
C ASP A 151 10.23 -17.15 2.27
N LYS A 152 11.45 -17.34 2.76
CA LYS A 152 12.62 -16.59 2.32
C LYS A 152 12.85 -16.65 0.80
N LYS A 153 12.62 -17.80 0.18
CA LYS A 153 12.81 -17.97 -1.27
C LYS A 153 11.74 -17.19 -2.04
N GLU A 154 10.51 -17.23 -1.58
CA GLU A 154 9.40 -16.47 -2.16
C GLU A 154 9.64 -14.96 -2.01
N TYR A 155 10.08 -14.53 -0.83
CA TYR A 155 10.47 -13.14 -0.55
C TYR A 155 11.55 -12.65 -1.53
N GLU A 156 12.66 -13.39 -1.65
CA GLU A 156 13.74 -13.03 -2.57
C GLU A 156 13.29 -13.01 -4.02
N PHE A 157 12.49 -13.99 -4.43
CA PHE A 157 11.96 -14.07 -5.80
C PHE A 157 11.04 -12.89 -6.13
N LYS A 158 10.04 -12.61 -5.30
CA LYS A 158 9.08 -11.53 -5.55
C LYS A 158 9.71 -10.15 -5.42
N THR A 159 10.61 -9.93 -4.46
CA THR A 159 11.38 -8.68 -4.37
C THR A 159 12.20 -8.45 -5.63
N LYS A 160 12.88 -9.47 -6.15
CA LYS A 160 13.63 -9.40 -7.41
C LYS A 160 12.73 -9.12 -8.61
N LEU A 161 11.52 -9.68 -8.65
CA LEU A 161 10.54 -9.36 -9.69
C LEU A 161 10.18 -7.87 -9.70
N PHE A 162 9.86 -7.29 -8.55
CA PHE A 162 9.59 -5.84 -8.44
C PHE A 162 10.79 -5.01 -8.90
N MET A 163 11.99 -5.35 -8.43
CA MET A 163 13.22 -4.65 -8.82
C MET A 163 13.43 -4.68 -10.32
N ASN A 164 13.32 -5.84 -10.95
CA ASN A 164 13.51 -6.01 -12.39
C ASN A 164 12.44 -5.27 -13.19
N PHE A 165 11.18 -5.37 -12.77
CA PHE A 165 10.07 -4.70 -13.45
C PHE A 165 10.27 -3.17 -13.46
N PHE A 166 10.58 -2.59 -12.31
CA PHE A 166 10.78 -1.14 -12.23
C PHE A 166 12.09 -0.69 -12.88
N ALA A 167 13.14 -1.51 -12.83
CA ALA A 167 14.42 -1.22 -13.49
C ALA A 167 14.32 -1.26 -15.02
N SER A 168 13.51 -2.15 -15.57
CA SER A 168 13.30 -2.30 -17.03
C SER A 168 12.39 -1.23 -17.63
N ASN A 169 11.65 -0.47 -16.80
CA ASN A 169 10.77 0.60 -17.27
C ASN A 169 11.44 1.98 -17.02
N PRO A 170 11.95 2.66 -18.06
CA PRO A 170 12.70 3.92 -17.89
C PRO A 170 11.91 5.01 -17.16
N VAL A 171 10.60 5.14 -17.46
CA VAL A 171 9.74 6.15 -16.85
C VAL A 171 9.58 5.89 -15.35
N LYS A 172 9.32 4.64 -14.96
CA LYS A 172 9.16 4.25 -13.56
C LYS A 172 10.48 4.35 -12.81
N LYS A 173 11.59 3.98 -13.45
CA LYS A 173 12.95 4.16 -12.89
C LYS A 173 13.24 5.63 -12.58
N GLN A 174 12.97 6.54 -13.51
CA GLN A 174 13.14 7.98 -13.29
C GLN A 174 12.23 8.49 -12.16
N LEU A 175 10.98 8.03 -12.09
CA LEU A 175 10.05 8.39 -11.04
C LEU A 175 10.59 8.00 -9.65
N ILE A 176 11.09 6.77 -9.51
CA ILE A 176 11.72 6.28 -8.28
C ILE A 176 12.95 7.12 -7.92
N GLN A 177 13.85 7.38 -8.88
CA GLN A 177 15.04 8.19 -8.66
C GLN A 177 14.72 9.61 -8.19
N LYS A 178 13.69 10.25 -8.78
CA LYS A 178 13.18 11.55 -8.36
C LYS A 178 12.65 11.50 -6.93
N GLN A 179 11.93 10.46 -6.56
CA GLN A 179 11.41 10.32 -5.20
C GLN A 179 12.53 10.10 -4.17
N ILE A 180 13.54 9.27 -4.48
CA ILE A 180 14.70 9.07 -3.62
C ILE A 180 15.41 10.41 -3.31
N LYS A 181 15.57 11.28 -4.32
CA LYS A 181 16.17 12.60 -4.13
C LYS A 181 15.36 13.49 -3.21
N LYS A 182 14.03 13.44 -3.29
CA LYS A 182 13.11 14.21 -2.42
C LYS A 182 13.10 13.75 -0.97
N MET A 183 13.31 12.45 -0.72
CA MET A 183 13.26 11.88 0.64
C MET A 183 14.61 11.90 1.37
N LYS A 184 15.68 12.29 0.70
CA LYS A 184 17.04 12.41 1.28
C LYS A 184 17.32 13.77 1.95
N VAL A 185 16.32 14.62 2.11
CA VAL A 185 16.45 15.93 2.77
C VAL A 185 16.27 15.81 4.27
#